data_0e945f6ad6d0bb5583c59c2820e01e0f
#
_entry.id   0e945f6ad6d0bb5583c59c2820e01e0f
#
_cell.length_a   1.000
_cell.length_b   1.000
_cell.length_c   1.000
_cell.angle_alpha   90.00
_cell.angle_beta   90.00
_cell.angle_gamma   90.00
#
_symmetry.space_group_name_H-M   'P 1'
#
loop_
_entity.id
_entity.type
_entity.pdbx_description
1 polymer ?
#
loop_
_entity_poly.entity_id
_entity_poly.type
_entity_poly.pdbx_seq_one_letter_code
_entity_poly.pdbx_strand_id
1 'polypeptide(L)'
;MRARGALSTLQGRNAFYFALLLAPPLLWLGIVYLGSLLTLLLQSFYAIDEFTARVVPQVTLATYKVLLTQPAHIDIILRTVVMAIAVTIAAAIIAFPVALYMARYAGPRLKAFFYVGIMLPMWTSYLVKVYAWRLILAKQGIASWAFAQLGLTGALEHALAVPVVGGPSLASSYIGMFVVFVYMWLPFMILPLAAALERVPGSLLQASADLGARPGQTFRHVVLPLALPGLAAGSIFTFSLTLGDYIIPSVVGAPGYFIGMMVYQQQGTAGNMPLAAAFSVVPIVLIGLYLALARRLGAFDAL
;
A
#
# COMPACT_ATOMS: atom_id res chain seq x y z
N MET A 1 57.78 3.83 -7.06
CA MET A 1 57.13 2.56 -6.72
C MET A 1 56.50 2.50 -5.30
N ARG A 2 57.03 3.20 -4.29
CA ARG A 2 56.49 3.15 -2.89
C ARG A 2 55.12 3.84 -2.67
N ALA A 3 54.71 4.81 -3.47
CA ALA A 3 53.44 5.53 -3.28
C ALA A 3 52.20 4.71 -3.73
N ARG A 4 52.36 3.82 -4.73
CA ARG A 4 51.24 2.95 -5.17
C ARG A 4 50.87 1.86 -4.15
N GLY A 5 51.85 1.36 -3.39
CA GLY A 5 51.61 0.38 -2.33
C GLY A 5 50.87 0.95 -1.11
N ALA A 6 51.13 2.21 -0.75
CA ALA A 6 50.43 2.87 0.37
C ALA A 6 48.95 3.17 0.07
N LEU A 7 48.64 3.52 -1.18
CA LEU A 7 47.24 3.77 -1.60
C LEU A 7 46.41 2.48 -1.65
N SER A 8 47.02 1.36 -2.08
CA SER A 8 46.33 0.04 -2.11
C SER A 8 46.05 -0.51 -0.70
N THR A 9 46.95 -0.27 0.27
CA THR A 9 46.74 -0.66 1.67
C THR A 9 45.71 0.21 2.37
N LEU A 10 45.61 1.51 2.04
CA LEU A 10 44.56 2.41 2.54
C LEU A 10 43.22 2.05 1.96
N GLN A 11 43.15 1.73 0.66
CA GLN A 11 41.89 1.25 0.04
C GLN A 11 41.41 -0.08 0.63
N GLY A 12 42.34 -1.04 0.88
CA GLY A 12 41.97 -2.31 1.53
C GLY A 12 41.47 -2.13 2.96
N ARG A 13 42.08 -1.23 3.75
CA ARG A 13 41.61 -0.90 5.11
C ARG A 13 40.23 -0.23 5.08
N ASN A 14 40.01 0.68 4.16
CA ASN A 14 38.71 1.35 4.03
C ASN A 14 37.61 0.37 3.60
N ALA A 15 37.92 -0.54 2.67
CA ALA A 15 37.01 -1.61 2.27
C ALA A 15 36.69 -2.58 3.43
N PHE A 16 37.68 -2.92 4.26
CA PHE A 16 37.45 -3.76 5.44
C PHE A 16 36.52 -3.07 6.49
N TYR A 17 36.79 -1.81 6.84
CA TYR A 17 35.91 -1.06 7.73
C TYR A 17 34.51 -0.87 7.16
N PHE A 18 34.39 -0.61 5.86
CA PHE A 18 33.12 -0.53 5.16
C PHE A 18 32.34 -1.86 5.21
N ALA A 19 33.02 -2.97 4.94
CA ALA A 19 32.42 -4.31 5.06
C ALA A 19 32.01 -4.62 6.49
N LEU A 20 32.81 -4.27 7.50
CA LEU A 20 32.53 -4.48 8.91
C LEU A 20 31.30 -3.65 9.37
N LEU A 21 31.15 -2.41 8.88
CA LEU A 21 29.99 -1.56 9.18
C LEU A 21 28.71 -2.03 8.49
N LEU A 22 28.82 -2.58 7.26
CA LEU A 22 27.67 -3.10 6.52
C LEU A 22 27.28 -4.53 6.93
N ALA A 23 28.20 -5.32 7.46
CA ALA A 23 27.94 -6.71 7.81
C ALA A 23 26.74 -6.88 8.79
N PRO A 24 26.63 -6.16 9.92
CA PRO A 24 25.49 -6.34 10.82
C PRO A 24 24.11 -6.07 10.16
N PRO A 25 23.87 -4.96 9.46
CA PRO A 25 22.59 -4.74 8.80
C PRO A 25 22.34 -5.70 7.64
N LEU A 26 23.37 -6.08 6.86
CA LEU A 26 23.21 -7.05 5.77
C LEU A 26 22.94 -8.47 6.29
N LEU A 27 23.60 -8.89 7.37
CA LEU A 27 23.32 -10.19 8.01
C LEU A 27 21.89 -10.20 8.58
N TRP A 28 21.47 -9.13 9.22
CA TRP A 28 20.10 -9.03 9.74
C TRP A 28 19.07 -9.10 8.61
N LEU A 29 19.23 -8.31 7.57
CA LEU A 29 18.33 -8.33 6.41
C LEU A 29 18.37 -9.65 5.65
N GLY A 30 19.57 -10.22 5.44
CA GLY A 30 19.74 -11.47 4.70
C GLY A 30 19.24 -12.69 5.46
N ILE A 31 19.68 -12.85 6.73
CA ILE A 31 19.36 -14.06 7.51
C ILE A 31 17.98 -13.96 8.14
N VAL A 32 17.71 -12.89 8.86
CA VAL A 32 16.46 -12.80 9.64
C VAL A 32 15.29 -12.47 8.71
N TYR A 33 15.38 -11.42 7.90
CA TYR A 33 14.27 -10.99 7.06
C TYR A 33 14.06 -11.89 5.84
N LEU A 34 15.08 -12.07 4.99
CA LEU A 34 14.95 -12.93 3.81
C LEU A 34 14.85 -14.41 4.19
N GLY A 35 15.53 -14.85 5.25
CA GLY A 35 15.44 -16.22 5.75
C GLY A 35 14.03 -16.55 6.24
N SER A 36 13.38 -15.68 7.00
CA SER A 36 11.99 -15.87 7.45
C SER A 36 11.00 -15.87 6.28
N LEU A 37 11.20 -14.99 5.29
CA LEU A 37 10.38 -14.95 4.08
C LEU A 37 10.54 -16.24 3.26
N LEU A 38 11.77 -16.72 3.05
CA LEU A 38 12.03 -17.98 2.35
C LEU A 38 11.43 -19.17 3.10
N THR A 39 11.55 -19.20 4.42
CA THR A 39 10.93 -20.25 5.23
C THR A 39 9.41 -20.25 5.09
N LEU A 40 8.78 -19.07 5.10
CA LEU A 40 7.34 -18.93 4.84
C LEU A 40 6.99 -19.47 3.45
N LEU A 41 7.74 -19.09 2.42
CA LEU A 41 7.53 -19.56 1.05
C LEU A 41 7.69 -21.07 0.94
N LEU A 42 8.67 -21.67 1.61
CA LEU A 42 8.85 -23.12 1.64
C LEU A 42 7.67 -23.81 2.33
N GLN A 43 7.18 -23.27 3.44
CA GLN A 43 6.02 -23.81 4.14
C GLN A 43 4.75 -23.82 3.30
N SER A 44 4.61 -22.95 2.31
CA SER A 44 3.46 -22.96 1.40
C SER A 44 3.35 -24.24 0.57
N PHE A 45 4.44 -24.98 0.42
CA PHE A 45 4.51 -26.27 -0.28
C PHE A 45 4.42 -27.48 0.66
N TYR A 46 4.28 -27.27 1.98
CA TYR A 46 4.19 -28.39 2.91
C TYR A 46 2.76 -28.93 2.99
N ALA A 47 2.66 -30.22 3.33
CA ALA A 47 1.39 -30.88 3.56
C ALA A 47 0.96 -30.76 5.02
N ILE A 48 -0.34 -30.92 5.26
CA ILE A 48 -0.89 -31.17 6.58
C ILE A 48 -1.26 -32.64 6.63
N ASP A 49 -0.80 -33.33 7.66
CA ASP A 49 -1.22 -34.66 7.97
C ASP A 49 -2.70 -34.66 8.42
N GLU A 50 -3.56 -35.40 7.73
CA GLU A 50 -5.01 -35.41 7.96
C GLU A 50 -5.42 -35.96 9.32
N PHE A 51 -4.58 -36.83 9.94
CA PHE A 51 -4.88 -37.44 11.22
C PHE A 51 -4.41 -36.60 12.41
N THR A 52 -3.21 -36.03 12.29
CA THR A 52 -2.58 -35.27 13.38
C THR A 52 -2.77 -33.76 13.29
N ALA A 53 -3.28 -33.28 12.16
CA ALA A 53 -3.37 -31.84 11.80
C ALA A 53 -2.02 -31.10 11.92
N ARG A 54 -0.90 -31.81 11.85
CA ARG A 54 0.45 -31.25 11.92
C ARG A 54 1.02 -30.99 10.53
N VAL A 55 1.79 -29.95 10.44
CA VAL A 55 2.56 -29.66 9.21
C VAL A 55 3.68 -30.66 9.07
N VAL A 56 3.71 -31.37 7.95
CA VAL A 56 4.78 -32.31 7.59
C VAL A 56 5.58 -31.75 6.41
N PRO A 57 6.93 -31.90 6.42
CA PRO A 57 7.80 -31.38 5.37
C PRO A 57 7.74 -32.20 4.08
N GLN A 58 6.55 -32.57 3.65
CA GLN A 58 6.30 -33.24 2.39
C GLN A 58 5.89 -32.21 1.34
N VAL A 59 6.68 -32.08 0.30
CA VAL A 59 6.43 -31.10 -0.77
C VAL A 59 5.21 -31.51 -1.58
N THR A 60 4.22 -30.64 -1.63
CA THR A 60 2.96 -30.82 -2.37
C THR A 60 2.43 -29.52 -2.95
N LEU A 61 1.66 -29.64 -4.03
CA LEU A 61 0.90 -28.53 -4.62
C LEU A 61 -0.58 -28.55 -4.20
N ALA A 62 -0.97 -29.47 -3.30
CA ALA A 62 -2.36 -29.63 -2.87
C ALA A 62 -2.92 -28.31 -2.28
N THR A 63 -2.13 -27.61 -1.44
CA THR A 63 -2.49 -26.32 -0.84
C THR A 63 -2.79 -25.27 -1.91
N TYR A 64 -1.97 -25.17 -2.95
CA TYR A 64 -2.21 -24.24 -4.07
C TYR A 64 -3.41 -24.65 -4.92
N LYS A 65 -3.65 -25.95 -5.11
CA LYS A 65 -4.86 -26.44 -5.76
C LYS A 65 -6.10 -26.00 -4.97
N VAL A 66 -6.12 -26.19 -3.65
CA VAL A 66 -7.22 -25.74 -2.77
C VAL A 66 -7.36 -24.22 -2.83
N LEU A 67 -6.27 -23.46 -2.77
CA LEU A 67 -6.28 -21.99 -2.87
C LEU A 67 -6.94 -21.49 -4.18
N LEU A 68 -6.64 -22.14 -5.31
CA LEU A 68 -7.07 -21.70 -6.63
C LEU A 68 -8.38 -22.36 -7.13
N THR A 69 -8.88 -23.40 -6.46
CA THR A 69 -10.11 -24.09 -6.87
C THR A 69 -11.30 -23.83 -5.97
N GLN A 70 -11.07 -23.47 -4.70
CA GLN A 70 -12.16 -23.17 -3.79
C GLN A 70 -12.75 -21.77 -4.08
N PRO A 71 -14.07 -21.67 -4.38
CA PRO A 71 -14.71 -20.39 -4.71
C PRO A 71 -14.55 -19.35 -3.60
N ALA A 72 -14.57 -19.77 -2.33
CA ALA A 72 -14.40 -18.88 -1.19
C ALA A 72 -13.01 -18.21 -1.17
N HIS A 73 -11.95 -18.94 -1.51
CA HIS A 73 -10.59 -18.40 -1.57
C HIS A 73 -10.41 -17.43 -2.73
N ILE A 74 -11.00 -17.76 -3.89
CA ILE A 74 -11.00 -16.87 -5.06
C ILE A 74 -11.74 -15.56 -4.73
N ASP A 75 -12.91 -15.64 -4.08
CA ASP A 75 -13.68 -14.47 -3.66
C ASP A 75 -12.85 -13.57 -2.72
N ILE A 76 -12.14 -14.15 -1.74
CA ILE A 76 -11.24 -13.41 -0.83
C ILE A 76 -10.16 -12.67 -1.62
N ILE A 77 -9.51 -13.35 -2.56
CA ILE A 77 -8.46 -12.77 -3.39
C ILE A 77 -9.02 -11.62 -4.25
N LEU A 78 -10.10 -11.86 -4.99
CA LEU A 78 -10.71 -10.88 -5.86
C LEU A 78 -11.19 -9.64 -5.08
N ARG A 79 -11.87 -9.84 -3.97
CA ARG A 79 -12.36 -8.77 -3.10
C ARG A 79 -11.21 -7.90 -2.58
N THR A 80 -10.12 -8.52 -2.14
CA THR A 80 -8.93 -7.80 -1.67
C THR A 80 -8.27 -7.01 -2.79
N VAL A 81 -8.12 -7.60 -3.98
CA VAL A 81 -7.51 -6.94 -5.15
C VAL A 81 -8.36 -5.77 -5.62
N VAL A 82 -9.67 -5.96 -5.75
CA VAL A 82 -10.60 -4.89 -6.16
C VAL A 82 -10.56 -3.72 -5.18
N MET A 83 -10.56 -4.01 -3.87
CA MET A 83 -10.43 -2.97 -2.84
C MET A 83 -9.09 -2.25 -2.96
N ALA A 84 -7.98 -2.98 -3.12
CA ALA A 84 -6.65 -2.37 -3.25
C ALA A 84 -6.53 -1.48 -4.49
N ILE A 85 -7.08 -1.90 -5.63
CA ILE A 85 -7.13 -1.08 -6.85
C ILE A 85 -7.98 0.16 -6.62
N ALA A 86 -9.19 0.02 -6.08
CA ALA A 86 -10.10 1.12 -5.85
C ALA A 86 -9.49 2.17 -4.90
N VAL A 87 -8.89 1.73 -3.79
CA VAL A 87 -8.20 2.60 -2.82
C VAL A 87 -7.02 3.32 -3.47
N THR A 88 -6.21 2.61 -4.26
CA THR A 88 -5.06 3.20 -4.94
C THR A 88 -5.48 4.28 -5.94
N ILE A 89 -6.52 4.03 -6.74
CA ILE A 89 -7.05 5.00 -7.69
C ILE A 89 -7.61 6.22 -6.96
N ALA A 90 -8.44 6.01 -5.93
CA ALA A 90 -9.00 7.11 -5.15
C ALA A 90 -7.93 7.94 -4.44
N ALA A 91 -6.93 7.27 -3.83
CA ALA A 91 -5.81 7.97 -3.22
C ALA A 91 -5.02 8.79 -4.24
N ALA A 92 -4.80 8.27 -5.45
CA ALA A 92 -4.13 9.00 -6.53
C ALA A 92 -4.92 10.24 -6.97
N ILE A 93 -6.23 10.11 -7.15
CA ILE A 93 -7.12 11.22 -7.55
C ILE A 93 -7.13 12.33 -6.49
N ILE A 94 -7.17 11.95 -5.20
CA ILE A 94 -7.17 12.92 -4.09
C ILE A 94 -5.79 13.50 -3.87
N ALA A 95 -4.74 12.69 -3.93
CA ALA A 95 -3.37 13.10 -3.68
C ALA A 95 -2.85 14.06 -4.76
N PHE A 96 -3.25 13.87 -6.03
CA PHE A 96 -2.68 14.63 -7.14
C PHE A 96 -2.92 16.15 -7.00
N PRO A 97 -4.15 16.66 -6.82
CA PRO A 97 -4.38 18.09 -6.65
C PRO A 97 -3.70 18.64 -5.39
N VAL A 98 -3.68 17.89 -4.29
CA VAL A 98 -3.00 18.30 -3.05
C VAL A 98 -1.50 18.43 -3.27
N ALA A 99 -0.86 17.42 -3.84
CA ALA A 99 0.58 17.41 -4.13
C ALA A 99 0.96 18.50 -5.13
N LEU A 100 0.14 18.71 -6.18
CA LEU A 100 0.36 19.77 -7.17
C LEU A 100 0.27 21.14 -6.52
N TYR A 101 -0.73 21.37 -5.67
CA TYR A 101 -0.85 22.63 -4.94
C TYR A 101 0.35 22.88 -4.03
N MET A 102 0.77 21.87 -3.28
CA MET A 102 1.96 21.94 -2.41
C MET A 102 3.24 22.25 -3.18
N ALA A 103 3.43 21.61 -4.33
CA ALA A 103 4.65 21.74 -5.12
C ALA A 103 4.74 23.08 -5.88
N ARG A 104 3.59 23.67 -6.28
CA ARG A 104 3.57 24.79 -7.25
C ARG A 104 3.03 26.10 -6.71
N TYR A 105 2.07 26.04 -5.79
CA TYR A 105 1.31 27.22 -5.36
C TYR A 105 1.51 27.55 -3.89
N ALA A 106 1.85 26.58 -3.05
CA ALA A 106 2.03 26.81 -1.64
C ALA A 106 3.33 27.55 -1.32
N GLY A 107 3.22 28.69 -0.64
CA GLY A 107 4.39 29.37 -0.08
C GLY A 107 5.07 28.53 1.02
N PRO A 108 6.32 28.86 1.41
CA PRO A 108 7.13 28.03 2.32
C PRO A 108 6.42 27.65 3.64
N ARG A 109 5.71 28.60 4.27
CA ARG A 109 4.98 28.36 5.53
C ARG A 109 3.79 27.42 5.33
N LEU A 110 3.01 27.62 4.27
CA LEU A 110 1.84 26.79 3.97
C LEU A 110 2.27 25.39 3.54
N LYS A 111 3.35 25.29 2.78
CA LYS A 111 3.95 24.02 2.40
C LYS A 111 4.41 23.22 3.63
N ALA A 112 5.11 23.85 4.57
CA ALA A 112 5.49 23.23 5.84
C ALA A 112 4.27 22.77 6.63
N PHE A 113 3.20 23.58 6.69
CA PHE A 113 1.95 23.20 7.32
C PHE A 113 1.32 21.95 6.70
N PHE A 114 1.28 21.86 5.36
CA PHE A 114 0.79 20.66 4.67
C PHE A 114 1.64 19.43 4.99
N TYR A 115 2.97 19.54 4.96
CA TYR A 115 3.84 18.41 5.33
C TYR A 115 3.59 17.93 6.76
N VAL A 116 3.53 18.84 7.72
CA VAL A 116 3.21 18.49 9.12
C VAL A 116 1.82 17.85 9.21
N GLY A 117 0.80 18.45 8.57
CA GLY A 117 -0.56 17.94 8.59
C GLY A 117 -0.70 16.54 7.98
N ILE A 118 0.06 16.24 6.93
CA ILE A 118 0.08 14.91 6.29
C ILE A 118 0.85 13.90 7.15
N MET A 119 1.94 14.32 7.79
CA MET A 119 2.77 13.43 8.60
C MET A 119 2.18 13.19 10.00
N LEU A 120 1.43 14.13 10.56
CA LEU A 120 0.88 14.05 11.91
C LEU A 120 0.02 12.78 12.12
N PRO A 121 -0.89 12.39 11.21
CA PRO A 121 -1.58 11.11 11.31
C PRO A 121 -0.65 9.89 11.31
N MET A 122 0.51 9.97 10.66
CA MET A 122 1.46 8.84 10.62
C MET A 122 2.13 8.59 11.97
N TRP A 123 2.26 9.61 12.81
CA TRP A 123 2.84 9.49 14.16
C TRP A 123 1.87 8.94 15.20
N THR A 124 0.57 8.95 14.91
CA THR A 124 -0.43 8.37 15.82
C THR A 124 -0.53 6.85 15.64
N SER A 125 -0.90 6.15 16.72
CA SER A 125 -1.07 4.70 16.71
C SER A 125 -2.05 4.26 15.62
N TYR A 126 -1.66 3.27 14.84
CA TYR A 126 -2.47 2.70 13.78
C TYR A 126 -3.81 2.16 14.31
N LEU A 127 -3.77 1.35 15.36
CA LEU A 127 -4.97 0.77 15.99
C LEU A 127 -5.93 1.86 16.48
N VAL A 128 -5.42 2.87 17.17
CA VAL A 128 -6.24 3.97 17.70
C VAL A 128 -7.00 4.67 16.55
N LYS A 129 -6.34 4.91 15.43
CA LYS A 129 -6.99 5.52 14.25
C LYS A 129 -8.12 4.64 13.71
N VAL A 130 -7.88 3.33 13.55
CA VAL A 130 -8.89 2.42 13.01
C VAL A 130 -10.12 2.35 13.92
N TYR A 131 -9.92 2.25 15.24
CA TYR A 131 -11.03 2.27 16.19
C TYR A 131 -11.75 3.63 16.24
N ALA A 132 -11.01 4.74 16.14
CA ALA A 132 -11.63 6.07 16.04
C ALA A 132 -12.52 6.17 14.79
N TRP A 133 -12.06 5.69 13.65
CA TRP A 133 -12.84 5.63 12.43
C TRP A 133 -14.07 4.74 12.56
N ARG A 134 -13.98 3.60 13.24
CA ARG A 134 -15.14 2.76 13.54
C ARG A 134 -16.22 3.51 14.31
N LEU A 135 -15.82 4.32 15.30
CA LEU A 135 -16.76 5.15 16.08
C LEU A 135 -17.34 6.29 15.23
N ILE A 136 -16.53 6.97 14.42
CA ILE A 136 -16.97 8.03 13.51
C ILE A 136 -17.99 7.50 12.51
N LEU A 137 -17.79 6.30 11.97
CA LEU A 137 -18.63 5.67 10.96
C LEU A 137 -19.79 4.84 11.53
N ALA A 138 -19.91 4.75 12.86
CA ALA A 138 -21.00 4.03 13.50
C ALA A 138 -22.37 4.60 13.10
N LYS A 139 -23.44 3.80 13.22
CA LYS A 139 -24.80 4.22 12.87
C LYS A 139 -25.24 5.53 13.56
N GLN A 140 -24.79 5.73 14.81
CA GLN A 140 -25.01 6.96 15.59
C GLN A 140 -23.73 7.79 15.72
N GLY A 141 -22.77 7.61 14.80
CA GLY A 141 -21.50 8.30 14.81
C GLY A 141 -21.55 9.69 14.17
N ILE A 142 -20.43 10.39 14.27
CA ILE A 142 -20.27 11.76 13.76
C ILE A 142 -20.55 11.85 12.26
N ALA A 143 -20.16 10.84 11.47
CA ALA A 143 -20.42 10.82 10.04
C ALA A 143 -21.92 10.80 9.75
N SER A 144 -22.67 9.90 10.36
CA SER A 144 -24.12 9.81 10.19
C SER A 144 -24.83 11.10 10.65
N TRP A 145 -24.39 11.68 11.76
CA TRP A 145 -24.88 12.98 12.22
C TRP A 145 -24.62 14.10 11.21
N ALA A 146 -23.43 14.16 10.63
CA ALA A 146 -23.09 15.17 9.63
C ALA A 146 -23.94 15.03 8.36
N PHE A 147 -24.16 13.82 7.86
CA PHE A 147 -25.08 13.55 6.75
C PHE A 147 -26.50 14.01 7.07
N ALA A 148 -26.97 13.80 8.31
CA ALA A 148 -28.29 14.27 8.75
C ALA A 148 -28.38 15.80 8.75
N GLN A 149 -27.36 16.52 9.26
CA GLN A 149 -27.34 17.98 9.26
C GLN A 149 -27.33 18.58 7.84
N LEU A 150 -26.70 17.89 6.90
CA LEU A 150 -26.65 18.31 5.50
C LEU A 150 -27.91 17.90 4.69
N GLY A 151 -28.88 17.23 5.31
CA GLY A 151 -30.07 16.73 4.62
C GLY A 151 -29.81 15.56 3.66
N LEU A 152 -28.64 14.88 3.81
CA LEU A 152 -28.17 13.83 2.93
C LEU A 152 -28.42 12.41 3.48
N THR A 153 -29.34 12.25 4.44
CA THR A 153 -29.70 10.94 5.02
C THR A 153 -30.17 9.95 3.96
N GLY A 154 -31.04 10.39 3.05
CA GLY A 154 -31.55 9.55 1.96
C GLY A 154 -30.41 9.06 1.04
N ALA A 155 -29.43 9.92 0.70
CA ALA A 155 -28.26 9.52 -0.09
C ALA A 155 -27.41 8.49 0.65
N LEU A 156 -27.22 8.65 1.97
CA LEU A 156 -26.51 7.68 2.79
C LEU A 156 -27.24 6.35 2.85
N GLU A 157 -28.56 6.35 3.05
CA GLU A 157 -29.37 5.14 3.08
C GLU A 157 -29.36 4.40 1.73
N HIS A 158 -29.47 5.13 0.64
CA HIS A 158 -29.33 4.55 -0.71
C HIS A 158 -27.94 3.91 -0.92
N ALA A 159 -26.86 4.57 -0.50
CA ALA A 159 -25.52 4.02 -0.58
C ALA A 159 -25.35 2.76 0.30
N LEU A 160 -25.93 2.75 1.50
CA LEU A 160 -25.89 1.59 2.39
C LEU A 160 -26.82 0.45 1.94
N ALA A 161 -27.83 0.73 1.13
CA ALA A 161 -28.74 -0.26 0.57
C ALA A 161 -28.15 -1.00 -0.65
N VAL A 162 -27.02 -0.54 -1.20
CA VAL A 162 -26.38 -1.21 -2.35
C VAL A 162 -25.98 -2.64 -1.96
N PRO A 163 -26.47 -3.67 -2.68
CA PRO A 163 -26.13 -5.06 -2.40
C PRO A 163 -24.61 -5.28 -2.42
N VAL A 164 -24.10 -6.10 -1.51
CA VAL A 164 -22.68 -6.46 -1.36
C VAL A 164 -21.82 -5.32 -0.80
N VAL A 165 -21.96 -4.08 -1.30
CA VAL A 165 -21.09 -2.95 -0.95
C VAL A 165 -21.56 -2.19 0.27
N GLY A 166 -22.88 -2.08 0.45
CA GLY A 166 -23.52 -1.44 1.58
C GLY A 166 -23.48 -2.27 2.87
N GLY A 167 -24.33 -1.91 3.82
CA GLY A 167 -24.42 -2.59 5.11
C GLY A 167 -25.28 -1.83 6.12
N PRO A 168 -25.41 -2.34 7.35
CA PRO A 168 -26.27 -1.72 8.37
C PRO A 168 -25.77 -0.37 8.87
N SER A 169 -24.51 -0.03 8.62
CA SER A 169 -23.89 1.27 8.88
C SER A 169 -22.62 1.43 8.04
N LEU A 170 -22.08 2.63 7.95
CA LEU A 170 -20.79 2.85 7.31
C LEU A 170 -19.67 2.02 7.97
N ALA A 171 -19.67 1.88 9.30
CA ALA A 171 -18.68 1.07 10.00
C ALA A 171 -18.76 -0.42 9.66
N SER A 172 -19.89 -0.89 9.16
CA SER A 172 -20.11 -2.30 8.79
C SER A 172 -20.42 -2.43 7.28
N SER A 173 -19.72 -1.66 6.45
CA SER A 173 -19.89 -1.65 5.01
C SER A 173 -18.53 -1.61 4.30
N TYR A 174 -18.44 -2.06 3.04
CA TYR A 174 -17.23 -1.89 2.22
C TYR A 174 -16.99 -0.41 1.88
N ILE A 175 -18.03 0.43 1.84
CA ILE A 175 -17.90 1.87 1.63
C ILE A 175 -17.09 2.49 2.77
N GLY A 176 -17.46 2.20 4.02
CA GLY A 176 -16.72 2.72 5.17
C GLY A 176 -15.30 2.17 5.25
N MET A 177 -15.12 0.88 4.99
CA MET A 177 -13.78 0.27 4.89
C MET A 177 -12.91 0.99 3.84
N PHE A 178 -13.46 1.24 2.65
CA PHE A 178 -12.79 1.97 1.59
C PHE A 178 -12.36 3.37 2.03
N VAL A 179 -13.23 4.13 2.68
CA VAL A 179 -12.92 5.47 3.20
C VAL A 179 -11.78 5.41 4.21
N VAL A 180 -11.79 4.44 5.12
CA VAL A 180 -10.73 4.26 6.11
C VAL A 180 -9.41 3.91 5.44
N PHE A 181 -9.41 3.00 4.48
CA PHE A 181 -8.21 2.67 3.71
C PHE A 181 -7.63 3.89 2.99
N VAL A 182 -8.47 4.66 2.28
CA VAL A 182 -8.03 5.88 1.60
C VAL A 182 -7.40 6.85 2.58
N TYR A 183 -8.05 7.13 3.71
CA TYR A 183 -7.51 8.01 4.74
C TYR A 183 -6.15 7.52 5.27
N MET A 184 -6.03 6.23 5.55
CA MET A 184 -4.83 5.67 6.15
C MET A 184 -3.62 5.70 5.22
N TRP A 185 -3.85 5.45 3.93
CA TRP A 185 -2.77 5.33 2.94
C TRP A 185 -2.54 6.58 2.10
N LEU A 186 -3.42 7.59 2.21
CA LEU A 186 -3.29 8.87 1.50
C LEU A 186 -1.93 9.55 1.69
N PRO A 187 -1.32 9.61 2.89
CA PRO A 187 0.02 10.18 3.08
C PRO A 187 1.10 9.50 2.22
N PHE A 188 1.02 8.18 2.08
CA PHE A 188 1.97 7.39 1.29
C PHE A 188 1.84 7.64 -0.22
N MET A 189 0.71 8.15 -0.68
CA MET A 189 0.50 8.60 -2.04
C MET A 189 0.96 10.05 -2.23
N ILE A 190 0.60 10.95 -1.30
CA ILE A 190 0.89 12.39 -1.43
C ILE A 190 2.39 12.66 -1.40
N LEU A 191 3.14 12.06 -0.46
CA LEU A 191 4.55 12.42 -0.24
C LEU A 191 5.45 12.11 -1.45
N PRO A 192 5.45 10.91 -2.05
CA PRO A 192 6.25 10.64 -3.24
C PRO A 192 5.82 11.48 -4.45
N LEU A 193 4.51 11.71 -4.59
CA LEU A 193 3.96 12.52 -5.67
C LEU A 193 4.36 13.99 -5.54
N ALA A 194 4.29 14.56 -4.34
CA ALA A 194 4.74 15.93 -4.06
C ALA A 194 6.24 16.07 -4.36
N ALA A 195 7.07 15.11 -3.91
CA ALA A 195 8.50 15.12 -4.18
C ALA A 195 8.83 15.05 -5.68
N ALA A 196 8.08 14.28 -6.46
CA ALA A 196 8.26 14.24 -7.92
C ALA A 196 7.84 15.55 -8.58
N LEU A 197 6.70 16.11 -8.17
CA LEU A 197 6.20 17.40 -8.71
C LEU A 197 7.11 18.58 -8.35
N GLU A 198 7.78 18.56 -7.23
CA GLU A 198 8.76 19.58 -6.83
C GLU A 198 10.01 19.58 -7.72
N ARG A 199 10.39 18.44 -8.25
CA ARG A 199 11.55 18.29 -9.15
C ARG A 199 11.28 18.79 -10.56
N VAL A 200 10.01 19.00 -10.96
CA VAL A 200 9.69 19.50 -12.31
C VAL A 200 10.20 20.93 -12.47
N PRO A 201 11.14 21.24 -13.41
CA PRO A 201 11.70 22.57 -13.55
C PRO A 201 10.66 23.59 -14.02
N GLY A 202 10.66 24.77 -13.40
CA GLY A 202 9.78 25.88 -13.83
C GLY A 202 10.01 26.32 -15.27
N SER A 203 11.24 26.19 -15.78
CA SER A 203 11.60 26.48 -17.17
C SER A 203 10.82 25.65 -18.19
N LEU A 204 10.48 24.40 -17.88
CA LEU A 204 9.65 23.56 -18.78
C LEU A 204 8.22 24.08 -18.87
N LEU A 205 7.69 24.62 -17.78
CA LEU A 205 6.35 25.21 -17.78
C LEU A 205 6.34 26.53 -18.57
N GLN A 206 7.39 27.34 -18.43
CA GLN A 206 7.56 28.58 -19.20
C GLN A 206 7.71 28.26 -20.68
N ALA A 207 8.60 27.34 -21.06
CA ALA A 207 8.77 26.93 -22.45
C ALA A 207 7.47 26.40 -23.08
N SER A 208 6.67 25.65 -22.31
CA SER A 208 5.35 25.17 -22.75
C SER A 208 4.39 26.36 -23.01
N ALA A 209 4.41 27.37 -22.14
CA ALA A 209 3.60 28.59 -22.31
C ALA A 209 4.06 29.40 -23.50
N ASP A 210 5.38 29.56 -23.71
CA ASP A 210 5.99 30.28 -24.86
C ASP A 210 5.62 29.63 -26.20
N LEU A 211 5.44 28.31 -26.20
CA LEU A 211 4.92 27.54 -27.34
C LEU A 211 3.39 27.67 -27.53
N GLY A 212 2.71 28.49 -26.71
CA GLY A 212 1.26 28.70 -26.78
C GLY A 212 0.40 27.57 -26.24
N ALA A 213 0.98 26.67 -25.44
CA ALA A 213 0.20 25.56 -24.86
C ALA A 213 -0.81 26.06 -23.81
N ARG A 214 -2.03 25.57 -23.88
CA ARG A 214 -3.05 25.79 -22.86
C ARG A 214 -2.70 25.06 -21.55
N PRO A 215 -3.19 25.51 -20.36
CA PRO A 215 -2.87 24.88 -19.08
C PRO A 215 -3.09 23.36 -19.04
N GLY A 216 -4.18 22.87 -19.66
CA GLY A 216 -4.46 21.44 -19.77
C GLY A 216 -3.47 20.67 -20.66
N GLN A 217 -2.91 21.31 -21.68
CA GLN A 217 -1.87 20.73 -22.55
C GLN A 217 -0.55 20.64 -21.78
N THR A 218 -0.17 21.71 -21.08
CA THR A 218 1.01 21.72 -20.19
C THR A 218 0.88 20.64 -19.10
N PHE A 219 -0.30 20.51 -18.50
CA PHE A 219 -0.56 19.47 -17.51
C PHE A 219 -0.36 18.07 -18.11
N ARG A 220 -0.99 17.78 -19.24
CA ARG A 220 -0.97 16.44 -19.86
C ARG A 220 0.38 16.05 -20.44
N HIS A 221 1.12 17.01 -21.04
CA HIS A 221 2.34 16.71 -21.79
C HIS A 221 3.63 17.01 -21.01
N VAL A 222 3.57 17.82 -19.95
CA VAL A 222 4.75 18.19 -19.15
C VAL A 222 4.61 17.69 -17.72
N VAL A 223 3.56 18.14 -16.98
CA VAL A 223 3.44 17.89 -15.56
C VAL A 223 3.15 16.42 -15.27
N LEU A 224 2.15 15.84 -15.93
CA LEU A 224 1.72 14.47 -15.68
C LEU A 224 2.81 13.44 -16.00
N PRO A 225 3.51 13.47 -17.14
CA PRO A 225 4.59 12.52 -17.42
C PRO A 225 5.73 12.61 -16.40
N LEU A 226 6.12 13.81 -15.98
CA LEU A 226 7.18 14.01 -15.00
C LEU A 226 6.74 13.67 -13.57
N ALA A 227 5.44 13.62 -13.29
CA ALA A 227 4.89 13.17 -12.02
C ALA A 227 4.69 11.65 -11.95
N LEU A 228 4.70 10.93 -13.08
CA LEU A 228 4.47 9.49 -13.14
C LEU A 228 5.35 8.66 -12.20
N PRO A 229 6.67 8.92 -12.07
CA PRO A 229 7.49 8.17 -11.13
C PRO A 229 7.03 8.31 -9.68
N GLY A 230 6.64 9.52 -9.27
CA GLY A 230 6.09 9.77 -7.93
C GLY A 230 4.73 9.12 -7.71
N LEU A 231 3.86 9.18 -8.73
CA LEU A 231 2.57 8.52 -8.73
C LEU A 231 2.72 7.00 -8.64
N ALA A 232 3.65 6.43 -9.41
CA ALA A 232 3.96 5.00 -9.37
C ALA A 232 4.48 4.58 -7.99
N ALA A 233 5.43 5.32 -7.42
CA ALA A 233 5.95 5.03 -6.09
C ALA A 233 4.85 5.08 -5.03
N GLY A 234 4.02 6.12 -5.00
CA GLY A 234 2.90 6.24 -4.07
C GLY A 234 1.87 5.13 -4.26
N SER A 235 1.57 4.75 -5.50
CA SER A 235 0.60 3.69 -5.79
C SER A 235 1.11 2.30 -5.40
N ILE A 236 2.42 2.03 -5.52
CA ILE A 236 3.03 0.78 -5.02
C ILE A 236 2.81 0.65 -3.51
N PHE A 237 3.09 1.72 -2.74
CA PHE A 237 2.86 1.70 -1.29
C PHE A 237 1.39 1.49 -0.96
N THR A 238 0.50 2.30 -1.53
CA THR A 238 -0.95 2.26 -1.23
C THR A 238 -1.54 0.89 -1.58
N PHE A 239 -1.21 0.35 -2.74
CA PHE A 239 -1.65 -0.96 -3.19
C PHE A 239 -1.15 -2.09 -2.28
N SER A 240 0.16 -2.11 -1.99
CA SER A 240 0.78 -3.17 -1.18
C SER A 240 0.27 -3.16 0.26
N LEU A 241 0.14 -1.98 0.87
CA LEU A 241 -0.36 -1.84 2.23
C LEU A 241 -1.83 -2.27 2.34
N THR A 242 -2.65 -1.99 1.31
CA THR A 242 -4.06 -2.43 1.30
C THR A 242 -4.17 -3.95 1.13
N LEU A 243 -3.32 -4.58 0.30
CA LEU A 243 -3.35 -6.04 0.10
C LEU A 243 -3.03 -6.83 1.37
N GLY A 244 -2.09 -6.34 2.18
CA GLY A 244 -1.61 -7.04 3.35
C GLY A 244 -2.34 -6.70 4.66
N ASP A 245 -3.22 -5.72 4.65
CA ASP A 245 -3.88 -5.26 5.87
C ASP A 245 -4.92 -6.26 6.37
N TYR A 246 -4.84 -6.56 7.67
CA TYR A 246 -5.82 -7.41 8.35
C TYR A 246 -6.62 -6.65 9.42
N ILE A 247 -6.12 -5.50 9.87
CA ILE A 247 -6.71 -4.76 10.99
C ILE A 247 -7.93 -3.96 10.54
N ILE A 248 -7.83 -3.19 9.46
CA ILE A 248 -8.97 -2.42 8.97
C ILE A 248 -10.14 -3.35 8.66
N PRO A 249 -9.98 -4.44 7.86
CA PRO A 249 -11.11 -5.34 7.58
C PRO A 249 -11.65 -6.07 8.83
N SER A 250 -10.84 -6.28 9.87
CA SER A 250 -11.31 -6.92 11.11
C SER A 250 -12.11 -5.99 12.02
N VAL A 251 -11.89 -4.68 11.91
CA VAL A 251 -12.52 -3.66 12.78
C VAL A 251 -13.62 -2.91 12.07
N VAL A 252 -13.41 -2.55 10.78
CA VAL A 252 -14.33 -1.78 9.95
C VAL A 252 -14.62 -2.56 8.67
N GLY A 253 -15.89 -2.74 8.33
CA GLY A 253 -16.28 -3.37 7.07
C GLY A 253 -17.41 -4.38 7.19
N ALA A 254 -17.89 -4.84 6.05
CA ALA A 254 -18.89 -5.91 5.95
C ALA A 254 -18.29 -7.26 6.38
N PRO A 255 -19.12 -8.23 6.80
CA PRO A 255 -18.68 -9.58 7.07
C PRO A 255 -17.98 -10.20 5.86
N GLY A 256 -16.81 -10.77 6.06
CA GLY A 256 -16.03 -11.42 5.01
C GLY A 256 -14.53 -11.33 5.29
N TYR A 257 -13.78 -12.22 4.68
CA TYR A 257 -12.33 -12.25 4.83
C TYR A 257 -11.65 -11.48 3.70
N PHE A 258 -10.52 -10.89 4.05
CA PHE A 258 -9.50 -10.35 3.16
C PHE A 258 -8.24 -11.20 3.29
N ILE A 259 -7.31 -11.09 2.35
CA ILE A 259 -6.09 -11.92 2.34
C ILE A 259 -5.35 -11.81 3.68
N GLY A 260 -5.10 -10.59 4.17
CA GLY A 260 -4.41 -10.37 5.45
C GLY A 260 -5.13 -11.02 6.64
N MET A 261 -6.47 -10.91 6.71
CA MET A 261 -7.27 -11.58 7.75
C MET A 261 -7.19 -13.10 7.63
N MET A 262 -7.23 -13.64 6.41
CA MET A 262 -7.15 -15.08 6.18
C MET A 262 -5.80 -15.62 6.62
N VAL A 263 -4.70 -14.93 6.28
CA VAL A 263 -3.36 -15.26 6.75
C VAL A 263 -3.31 -15.28 8.28
N TYR A 264 -3.79 -14.21 8.93
CA TYR A 264 -3.81 -14.10 10.38
C TYR A 264 -4.59 -15.25 11.05
N GLN A 265 -5.76 -15.59 10.51
CA GLN A 265 -6.62 -16.63 11.07
C GLN A 265 -6.04 -18.03 10.85
N GLN A 266 -5.50 -18.33 9.66
CA GLN A 266 -4.92 -19.64 9.36
C GLN A 266 -3.64 -19.87 10.12
N GLN A 267 -2.84 -18.84 10.34
CA GLN A 267 -1.62 -18.92 11.16
C GLN A 267 -1.94 -19.08 12.65
N GLY A 268 -2.93 -18.33 13.15
CA GLY A 268 -3.26 -18.28 14.58
C GLY A 268 -4.23 -19.36 15.02
N THR A 269 -5.50 -19.19 14.67
CA THR A 269 -6.61 -20.00 15.23
C THR A 269 -6.79 -21.35 14.55
N ALA A 270 -6.62 -21.43 13.24
CA ALA A 270 -6.85 -22.66 12.48
C ALA A 270 -5.62 -23.58 12.43
N GLY A 271 -4.43 -23.07 12.73
CA GLY A 271 -3.17 -23.84 12.73
C GLY A 271 -2.71 -24.32 11.35
N ASN A 272 -3.33 -23.82 10.27
CA ASN A 272 -3.02 -24.23 8.91
C ASN A 272 -1.92 -23.32 8.30
N MET A 273 -0.68 -23.51 8.75
CA MET A 273 0.47 -22.73 8.28
C MET A 273 0.70 -22.82 6.77
N PRO A 274 0.60 -23.99 6.09
CA PRO A 274 0.75 -24.06 4.64
C PRO A 274 -0.25 -23.19 3.88
N LEU A 275 -1.52 -23.15 4.30
CA LEU A 275 -2.54 -22.32 3.67
C LEU A 275 -2.31 -20.83 3.96
N ALA A 276 -1.92 -20.47 5.19
CA ALA A 276 -1.53 -19.10 5.51
C ALA A 276 -0.35 -18.64 4.64
N ALA A 277 0.67 -19.48 4.48
CA ALA A 277 1.81 -19.22 3.65
C ALA A 277 1.42 -19.08 2.17
N ALA A 278 0.56 -19.95 1.64
CA ALA A 278 0.06 -19.88 0.27
C ALA A 278 -0.72 -18.59 0.00
N PHE A 279 -1.59 -18.16 0.94
CA PHE A 279 -2.25 -16.86 0.85
C PHE A 279 -1.26 -15.68 0.88
N SER A 280 -0.15 -15.79 1.62
CA SER A 280 0.89 -14.76 1.67
C SER A 280 1.69 -14.64 0.37
N VAL A 281 1.74 -15.68 -0.45
CA VAL A 281 2.35 -15.64 -1.79
C VAL A 281 1.54 -14.79 -2.75
N VAL A 282 0.22 -14.75 -2.62
CA VAL A 282 -0.66 -13.99 -3.52
C VAL A 282 -0.30 -12.50 -3.60
N PRO A 283 -0.19 -11.74 -2.47
CA PRO A 283 0.29 -10.35 -2.51
C PRO A 283 1.67 -10.21 -3.13
N ILE A 284 2.61 -11.12 -2.86
CA ILE A 284 3.97 -11.08 -3.41
C ILE A 284 3.92 -11.15 -4.94
N VAL A 285 3.16 -12.08 -5.49
CA VAL A 285 2.99 -12.25 -6.93
C VAL A 285 2.30 -11.02 -7.53
N LEU A 286 1.24 -10.52 -6.91
CA LEU A 286 0.49 -9.36 -7.39
C LEU A 286 1.35 -8.09 -7.39
N ILE A 287 2.13 -7.86 -6.32
CA ILE A 287 3.07 -6.74 -6.25
C ILE A 287 4.17 -6.89 -7.30
N GLY A 288 4.70 -8.10 -7.50
CA GLY A 288 5.69 -8.39 -8.56
C GLY A 288 5.15 -8.07 -9.95
N LEU A 289 3.92 -8.50 -10.26
CA LEU A 289 3.25 -8.18 -11.52
C LEU A 289 2.99 -6.67 -11.67
N TYR A 290 2.57 -6.02 -10.59
CA TYR A 290 2.37 -4.58 -10.57
C TYR A 290 3.66 -3.81 -10.85
N LEU A 291 4.78 -4.19 -10.20
CA LEU A 291 6.09 -3.59 -10.44
C LEU A 291 6.58 -3.81 -11.88
N ALA A 292 6.39 -5.02 -12.42
CA ALA A 292 6.73 -5.33 -13.81
C ALA A 292 5.93 -4.47 -14.80
N LEU A 293 4.63 -4.26 -14.52
CA LEU A 293 3.77 -3.39 -15.32
C LEU A 293 4.20 -1.93 -15.21
N ALA A 294 4.44 -1.42 -14.00
CA ALA A 294 4.89 -0.06 -13.74
C ALA A 294 6.22 0.24 -14.46
N ARG A 295 7.15 -0.73 -14.45
CA ARG A 295 8.40 -0.63 -15.21
C ARG A 295 8.17 -0.53 -16.72
N ARG A 296 7.27 -1.34 -17.28
CA ARG A 296 6.95 -1.29 -18.72
C ARG A 296 6.31 0.03 -19.13
N LEU A 297 5.60 0.69 -18.22
CA LEU A 297 4.97 2.00 -18.46
C LEU A 297 5.95 3.17 -18.28
N GLY A 298 7.26 2.92 -18.11
CA GLY A 298 8.28 3.96 -17.95
C GLY A 298 8.25 4.68 -16.60
N ALA A 299 7.57 4.12 -15.60
CA ALA A 299 7.45 4.76 -14.29
C ALA A 299 8.80 4.91 -13.54
N PHE A 300 9.82 4.20 -13.98
CA PHE A 300 11.17 4.21 -13.39
C PHE A 300 12.22 4.86 -14.31
N ASP A 301 11.87 5.29 -15.52
CA ASP A 301 12.83 5.83 -16.48
C ASP A 301 13.33 7.25 -16.10
N ALA A 302 12.72 7.87 -15.10
CA ALA A 302 13.08 9.19 -14.59
C ALA A 302 13.73 9.17 -13.20
N LEU A 303 14.08 7.97 -12.67
CA LEU A 303 14.86 7.79 -11.44
C LEU A 303 16.34 7.66 -11.77
#